data_c288ff39eb7a3c10cede88015dfc2028
#
_entry.id   c288ff39eb7a3c10cede88015dfc2028
#
_cell.length_a   1.000
_cell.length_b   1.000
_cell.length_c   1.000
_cell.angle_alpha   90.00
_cell.angle_beta   90.00
_cell.angle_gamma   90.00
#
_symmetry.space_group_name_H-M   'P 1'
#
loop_
_entity.id
_entity.type
_entity.pdbx_description
1 polymer ?
#
loop_
_entity_poly.entity_id
_entity_poly.type
_entity_poly.pdbx_seq_one_letter_code
_entity_poly.pdbx_strand_id
1 'polypeptide(L)'
;HPPPPPLPYGETGFFREVYADEEGVLAGIRKYIDMLPAYDPEFFRVDDPKEPLFDANDLYSIVPFNQKRSYDMVEVLARLFDGSEFMEYKHGYGPEMITGLAKIDGLLVGVVANYQGMLMNYPEYKMATYGQAMGVGGKLYRQGLIKMNEFVTLCARDRIPMLWVQDTTGIDVGNDAER
;
A
#
# COMPACT_ATOMS: atom_id res chain seq x y z
N HIS A 1 -27.38 1.82 -15.41
CA HIS A 1 -26.28 2.73 -15.07
C HIS A 1 -25.22 1.96 -14.31
N PRO A 2 -23.93 2.16 -14.58
CA PRO A 2 -22.88 1.60 -13.76
C PRO A 2 -23.00 2.11 -12.32
N PRO A 3 -22.60 1.35 -11.30
CA PRO A 3 -22.61 1.80 -9.93
C PRO A 3 -21.68 3.02 -9.77
N PRO A 4 -21.99 3.95 -8.85
CA PRO A 4 -21.12 5.08 -8.62
C PRO A 4 -19.73 4.61 -8.11
N PRO A 5 -18.64 5.36 -8.40
CA PRO A 5 -17.28 4.97 -8.07
C PRO A 5 -17.03 4.49 -6.64
N PRO A 6 -17.65 5.06 -5.60
CA PRO A 6 -17.44 4.60 -4.22
C PRO A 6 -17.69 3.12 -4.00
N LEU A 7 -18.72 2.54 -4.63
CA LEU A 7 -19.03 1.12 -4.48
C LEU A 7 -17.93 0.20 -5.02
N PRO A 8 -17.54 0.27 -6.31
CA PRO A 8 -16.50 -0.61 -6.86
C PRO A 8 -15.10 -0.29 -6.34
N TYR A 9 -14.85 0.91 -5.86
CA TYR A 9 -13.56 1.31 -5.32
C TYR A 9 -13.38 0.94 -3.85
N GLY A 10 -14.28 1.39 -2.98
CA GLY A 10 -14.14 1.24 -1.53
C GLY A 10 -14.77 -0.02 -0.95
N GLU A 11 -15.92 -0.47 -1.48
CA GLU A 11 -16.63 -1.61 -0.89
C GLU A 11 -16.19 -2.96 -1.48
N THR A 12 -16.05 -3.04 -2.80
CA THR A 12 -15.71 -4.30 -3.46
C THR A 12 -14.24 -4.40 -3.88
N GLY A 13 -13.52 -3.28 -3.88
CA GLY A 13 -12.11 -3.25 -4.30
C GLY A 13 -11.90 -3.62 -5.77
N PHE A 14 -12.92 -3.44 -6.62
CA PHE A 14 -12.83 -3.79 -8.02
C PHE A 14 -11.88 -2.86 -8.77
N PHE A 15 -11.97 -1.54 -8.52
CA PHE A 15 -11.04 -0.58 -9.11
C PHE A 15 -9.80 -0.42 -8.24
N ARG A 16 -8.64 -0.34 -8.90
CA ARG A 16 -7.39 -0.01 -8.25
C ARG A 16 -7.38 1.44 -7.76
N GLU A 17 -7.85 2.36 -8.60
CA GLU A 17 -7.79 3.80 -8.37
C GLU A 17 -8.96 4.50 -9.06
N VAL A 18 -9.35 5.67 -8.54
CA VAL A 18 -10.39 6.53 -9.10
C VAL A 18 -9.82 7.94 -9.26
N TYR A 19 -10.06 8.55 -10.40
CA TYR A 19 -9.60 9.90 -10.74
C TYR A 19 -10.79 10.81 -10.98
N ALA A 20 -10.58 12.12 -10.83
CA ALA A 20 -11.64 13.10 -10.98
C ALA A 20 -12.12 13.28 -12.44
N ASP A 21 -11.20 13.07 -13.37
CA ASP A 21 -11.40 13.29 -14.80
C ASP A 21 -10.46 12.44 -15.66
N GLU A 22 -10.61 12.53 -16.98
CA GLU A 22 -9.82 11.79 -17.96
C GLU A 22 -8.34 12.18 -17.93
N GLU A 23 -8.04 13.44 -17.66
CA GLU A 23 -6.66 13.92 -17.55
C GLU A 23 -5.94 13.25 -16.37
N GLY A 24 -6.64 13.14 -15.24
CA GLY A 24 -6.17 12.40 -14.07
C GLY A 24 -5.91 10.93 -14.37
N VAL A 25 -6.80 10.28 -15.13
CA VAL A 25 -6.61 8.87 -15.56
C VAL A 25 -5.34 8.73 -16.39
N LEU A 26 -5.15 9.61 -17.38
CA LEU A 26 -3.97 9.57 -18.25
C LEU A 26 -2.67 9.84 -17.48
N ALA A 27 -2.69 10.78 -16.54
CA ALA A 27 -1.56 11.05 -15.65
C ALA A 27 -1.24 9.83 -14.77
N GLY A 28 -2.26 9.17 -14.21
CA GLY A 28 -2.12 7.95 -13.43
C GLY A 28 -1.53 6.79 -14.24
N ILE A 29 -1.96 6.60 -15.49
CA ILE A 29 -1.41 5.58 -16.40
C ILE A 29 0.08 5.87 -16.69
N ARG A 30 0.44 7.13 -16.98
CA ARG A 30 1.84 7.52 -17.21
C ARG A 30 2.69 7.22 -15.98
N LYS A 31 2.25 7.66 -14.80
CA LYS A 31 2.95 7.37 -13.53
C LYS A 31 3.14 5.88 -13.31
N TYR A 32 2.15 5.06 -13.67
CA TYR A 32 2.27 3.61 -13.58
C TYR A 32 3.34 3.06 -14.53
N ILE A 33 3.38 3.53 -15.77
CA ILE A 33 4.38 3.10 -16.76
C ILE A 33 5.78 3.55 -16.34
N ASP A 34 5.92 4.79 -15.86
CA ASP A 34 7.19 5.36 -15.41
C ASP A 34 7.76 4.62 -14.18
N MET A 35 6.88 4.05 -13.34
CA MET A 35 7.32 3.21 -12.21
C MET A 35 7.95 1.89 -12.67
N LEU A 36 7.53 1.37 -13.83
CA LEU A 36 8.03 0.09 -14.34
C LEU A 36 9.35 0.32 -15.10
N PRO A 37 10.51 -0.11 -14.57
CA PRO A 37 11.78 -0.01 -15.30
C PRO A 37 11.79 -0.91 -16.53
N ALA A 38 12.81 -0.73 -17.39
CA ALA A 38 13.01 -1.56 -18.56
C ALA A 38 13.10 -3.04 -18.16
N TYR A 39 12.41 -3.89 -18.91
CA TYR A 39 12.49 -5.33 -18.69
C TYR A 39 13.79 -5.91 -19.22
N ASP A 40 14.54 -6.54 -18.33
CA ASP A 40 15.68 -7.38 -18.69
C ASP A 40 15.35 -8.84 -18.34
N PRO A 41 15.41 -9.79 -19.29
CA PRO A 41 15.08 -11.18 -19.02
C PRO A 41 16.08 -11.90 -18.10
N GLU A 42 17.30 -11.41 -17.98
CA GLU A 42 18.35 -11.99 -17.13
C GLU A 42 18.35 -11.41 -15.72
N PHE A 43 17.88 -10.17 -15.56
CA PHE A 43 17.83 -9.46 -14.29
C PHE A 43 16.40 -8.99 -13.98
N PHE A 44 16.11 -8.81 -12.70
CA PHE A 44 14.91 -8.09 -12.29
C PHE A 44 14.95 -6.66 -12.84
N ARG A 45 13.77 -6.07 -12.98
CA ARG A 45 13.63 -4.69 -13.44
C ARG A 45 14.43 -3.75 -12.55
N VAL A 46 15.50 -3.21 -13.08
CA VAL A 46 16.47 -2.34 -12.41
C VAL A 46 16.50 -1.00 -13.13
N ASP A 47 16.55 0.07 -12.38
CA ASP A 47 16.67 1.45 -12.82
C ASP A 47 17.86 2.11 -12.12
N ASP A 48 18.20 3.36 -12.49
CA ASP A 48 19.23 4.11 -11.78
C ASP A 48 18.78 4.37 -10.34
N PRO A 49 19.58 4.03 -9.32
CA PRO A 49 19.26 4.26 -7.92
C PRO A 49 19.06 5.74 -7.60
N LYS A 50 18.14 6.03 -6.71
CA LYS A 50 17.90 7.37 -6.19
C LYS A 50 17.88 7.35 -4.68
N GLU A 51 18.56 8.30 -4.05
CA GLU A 51 18.46 8.45 -2.60
C GLU A 51 17.04 8.81 -2.18
N PRO A 52 16.52 8.28 -1.06
CA PRO A 52 15.30 8.78 -0.45
C PRO A 52 15.37 10.27 -0.18
N LEU A 53 14.25 10.98 -0.26
CA LEU A 53 14.18 12.41 0.05
C LEU A 53 14.35 12.72 1.53
N PHE A 54 14.15 11.74 2.40
CA PHE A 54 14.21 11.87 3.86
C PHE A 54 15.34 11.03 4.42
N ASP A 55 15.99 11.53 5.48
CA ASP A 55 17.11 10.85 6.14
C ASP A 55 16.64 9.57 6.84
N ALA A 56 17.29 8.44 6.54
CA ALA A 56 17.03 7.17 7.19
C ALA A 56 17.26 7.18 8.71
N ASN A 57 18.13 8.06 9.22
CA ASN A 57 18.36 8.21 10.67
C ASN A 57 17.11 8.70 11.42
N ASP A 58 16.17 9.37 10.75
CA ASP A 58 14.89 9.77 11.34
C ASP A 58 14.05 8.57 11.81
N LEU A 59 14.29 7.38 11.29
CA LEU A 59 13.58 6.16 11.71
C LEU A 59 13.67 5.91 13.21
N TYR A 60 14.80 6.29 13.83
CA TYR A 60 14.98 6.18 15.29
C TYR A 60 14.03 7.08 16.09
N SER A 61 13.52 8.14 15.47
CA SER A 61 12.55 9.05 16.12
C SER A 61 11.10 8.77 15.72
N ILE A 62 10.89 8.14 14.57
CA ILE A 62 9.55 7.79 14.04
C ILE A 62 9.03 6.54 14.73
N VAL A 63 9.82 5.47 14.74
CA VAL A 63 9.41 4.21 15.35
C VAL A 63 9.64 4.28 16.87
N PRO A 64 8.54 4.29 17.66
CA PRO A 64 8.68 4.51 19.11
C PRO A 64 9.22 3.26 19.79
N PHE A 65 10.13 3.44 20.72
CA PHE A 65 10.59 2.36 21.60
C PHE A 65 9.44 1.77 22.46
N ASN A 66 8.46 2.61 22.79
CA ASN A 66 7.29 2.17 23.53
C ASN A 66 6.22 1.61 22.56
N GLN A 67 6.04 0.30 22.55
CA GLN A 67 5.09 -0.42 21.71
C GLN A 67 3.60 -0.04 21.92
N LYS A 68 3.29 0.75 22.95
CA LYS A 68 1.93 1.30 23.16
C LYS A 68 1.65 2.56 22.35
N ARG A 69 2.67 3.12 21.71
CA ARG A 69 2.53 4.27 20.83
C ARG A 69 2.48 3.81 19.38
N SER A 70 1.53 4.33 18.64
CA SER A 70 1.46 4.18 17.20
C SER A 70 2.40 5.16 16.49
N TYR A 71 2.72 4.87 15.26
CA TYR A 71 3.49 5.72 14.36
C TYR A 71 2.92 5.63 12.94
N ASP A 72 3.32 6.54 12.07
CA ASP A 72 2.91 6.51 10.69
C ASP A 72 3.85 5.61 9.87
N MET A 73 3.34 4.50 9.36
CA MET A 73 4.09 3.59 8.51
C MET A 73 4.52 4.25 7.19
N VAL A 74 3.75 5.21 6.67
CA VAL A 74 4.12 5.93 5.44
C VAL A 74 5.41 6.72 5.63
N GLU A 75 5.63 7.28 6.81
CA GLU A 75 6.89 7.96 7.15
C GLU A 75 8.09 6.99 7.18
N VAL A 76 7.87 5.74 7.57
CA VAL A 76 8.90 4.70 7.48
C VAL A 76 9.20 4.36 6.03
N LEU A 77 8.16 4.10 5.23
CA LEU A 77 8.30 3.73 3.82
C LEU A 77 8.97 4.84 3.00
N ALA A 78 8.66 6.12 3.28
CA ALA A 78 9.26 7.26 2.61
C ALA A 78 10.79 7.38 2.81
N ARG A 79 11.35 6.69 3.80
CA ARG A 79 12.79 6.66 4.09
C ARG A 79 13.49 5.41 3.58
N LEU A 80 12.73 4.51 2.98
CA LEU A 80 13.26 3.24 2.44
C LEU A 80 13.34 3.23 0.92
N PHE A 81 12.49 4.03 0.25
CA PHE A 81 12.31 3.92 -1.19
C PHE A 81 13.02 5.02 -1.96
N ASP A 82 13.50 4.67 -3.12
CA ASP A 82 14.15 5.58 -4.07
C ASP A 82 13.27 6.78 -4.35
N GLY A 83 13.83 7.98 -4.15
CA GLY A 83 13.11 9.26 -4.30
C GLY A 83 11.89 9.41 -3.40
N SER A 84 11.74 8.55 -2.37
CA SER A 84 10.54 8.44 -1.53
C SER A 84 9.26 8.18 -2.33
N GLU A 85 9.40 7.57 -3.50
CA GLU A 85 8.29 7.29 -4.40
C GLU A 85 7.62 5.94 -4.06
N PHE A 86 6.30 5.96 -3.92
CA PHE A 86 5.49 4.78 -3.70
C PHE A 86 4.23 4.82 -4.56
N MET A 87 3.97 3.75 -5.28
CA MET A 87 2.75 3.59 -6.07
C MET A 87 1.83 2.61 -5.37
N GLU A 88 0.92 3.12 -4.57
CA GLU A 88 0.00 2.30 -3.80
C GLU A 88 -1.00 1.57 -4.70
N TYR A 89 -1.31 0.34 -4.32
CA TYR A 89 -2.29 -0.52 -4.96
C TYR A 89 -3.55 -0.58 -4.10
N LYS A 90 -4.69 -0.14 -4.64
CA LYS A 90 -6.01 -0.18 -3.99
C LYS A 90 -6.04 0.46 -2.58
N HIS A 91 -5.48 1.67 -2.42
CA HIS A 91 -5.45 2.33 -1.11
C HIS A 91 -6.84 2.56 -0.52
N GLY A 92 -7.88 2.72 -1.34
CA GLY A 92 -9.27 2.88 -0.93
C GLY A 92 -9.97 1.59 -0.49
N TYR A 93 -9.30 0.44 -0.53
CA TYR A 93 -9.85 -0.86 -0.14
C TYR A 93 -8.91 -1.59 0.82
N GLY A 94 -9.42 -2.09 1.95
CA GLY A 94 -8.60 -2.70 2.99
C GLY A 94 -7.52 -1.73 3.49
N PRO A 95 -7.91 -0.55 4.01
CA PRO A 95 -6.98 0.56 4.25
C PRO A 95 -5.96 0.27 5.35
N GLU A 96 -6.18 -0.74 6.18
CA GLU A 96 -5.21 -1.20 7.19
C GLU A 96 -3.95 -1.81 6.56
N MET A 97 -4.07 -2.29 5.33
CA MET A 97 -2.94 -2.83 4.59
C MET A 97 -2.45 -1.85 3.54
N ILE A 98 -1.15 -1.66 3.49
CA ILE A 98 -0.45 -0.87 2.48
C ILE A 98 0.16 -1.86 1.49
N THR A 99 -0.25 -1.78 0.23
CA THR A 99 0.31 -2.60 -0.84
C THR A 99 0.66 -1.71 -2.02
N GLY A 100 1.76 -1.96 -2.69
CA GLY A 100 2.15 -1.13 -3.82
C GLY A 100 3.54 -1.46 -4.36
N LEU A 101 3.94 -0.72 -5.39
CA LEU A 101 5.23 -0.84 -6.03
C LEU A 101 6.14 0.32 -5.59
N ALA A 102 7.40 -0.01 -5.37
CA ALA A 102 8.46 0.94 -5.08
C ALA A 102 9.78 0.51 -5.72
N LYS A 103 10.80 1.33 -5.61
CA LYS A 103 12.17 0.95 -5.96
C LYS A 103 13.06 1.06 -4.72
N ILE A 104 14.00 0.16 -4.60
CA ILE A 104 15.06 0.20 -3.58
C ILE A 104 16.38 -0.06 -4.30
N ASP A 105 17.27 0.90 -4.27
CA ASP A 105 18.55 0.87 -4.97
C ASP A 105 18.38 0.48 -6.46
N GLY A 106 17.38 1.10 -7.10
CA GLY A 106 16.99 0.85 -8.48
C GLY A 106 16.16 -0.41 -8.72
N LEU A 107 16.08 -1.34 -7.76
CA LEU A 107 15.35 -2.58 -7.91
C LEU A 107 13.85 -2.38 -7.65
N LEU A 108 13.02 -2.75 -8.64
CA LEU A 108 11.57 -2.76 -8.45
C LEU A 108 11.16 -3.83 -7.44
N VAL A 109 10.41 -3.44 -6.43
CA VAL A 109 9.87 -4.31 -5.39
C VAL A 109 8.36 -4.13 -5.22
N GLY A 110 7.68 -5.22 -4.92
CA GLY A 110 6.33 -5.19 -4.39
C GLY A 110 6.41 -5.05 -2.87
N VAL A 111 5.65 -4.13 -2.32
CA VAL A 111 5.66 -3.82 -0.88
C VAL A 111 4.34 -4.23 -0.26
N VAL A 112 4.41 -4.93 0.87
CA VAL A 112 3.29 -5.20 1.75
C VAL A 112 3.66 -4.68 3.13
N ALA A 113 2.89 -3.72 3.61
CA ALA A 113 3.03 -3.13 4.94
C ALA A 113 1.66 -2.97 5.60
N ASN A 114 1.62 -2.50 6.82
CA ASN A 114 0.36 -2.21 7.52
C ASN A 114 0.44 -0.89 8.28
N TYR A 115 -0.69 -0.19 8.35
CA TYR A 115 -0.81 0.99 9.21
C TYR A 115 -0.81 0.62 10.68
N GLN A 116 -0.42 1.59 11.52
CA GLN A 116 -0.51 1.52 12.97
C GLN A 116 -1.50 2.57 13.51
N GLY A 117 -2.03 2.32 14.71
CA GLY A 117 -2.93 3.26 15.38
C GLY A 117 -4.36 3.28 14.84
N MET A 118 -5.01 4.42 14.95
CA MET A 118 -6.41 4.57 14.54
C MET A 118 -6.50 4.98 13.07
N LEU A 119 -7.08 4.13 12.24
CA LEU A 119 -7.21 4.35 10.80
C LEU A 119 -8.00 5.61 10.46
N MET A 120 -8.96 6.00 11.29
CA MET A 120 -9.74 7.23 11.08
C MET A 120 -8.90 8.52 11.08
N ASN A 121 -7.66 8.46 11.53
CA ASN A 121 -6.70 9.57 11.46
C ASN A 121 -6.08 9.70 10.05
N TYR A 122 -6.21 8.69 9.20
CA TYR A 122 -5.71 8.71 7.83
C TYR A 122 -6.82 9.19 6.89
N PRO A 123 -6.53 10.19 6.02
CA PRO A 123 -7.53 10.71 5.07
C PRO A 123 -8.13 9.63 4.17
N GLU A 124 -7.34 8.68 3.76
CA GLU A 124 -7.68 7.58 2.87
C GLU A 124 -8.76 6.68 3.47
N TYR A 125 -8.73 6.47 4.78
CA TYR A 125 -9.73 5.68 5.50
C TYR A 125 -11.15 6.23 5.33
N LYS A 126 -11.31 7.55 5.27
CA LYS A 126 -12.63 8.17 5.09
C LYS A 126 -13.28 7.84 3.75
N MET A 127 -12.48 7.53 2.74
CA MET A 127 -12.96 7.12 1.42
C MET A 127 -13.32 5.63 1.39
N ALA A 128 -12.71 4.84 2.24
CA ALA A 128 -12.83 3.38 2.28
C ALA A 128 -13.93 2.87 3.23
N THR A 129 -14.51 3.72 4.05
CA THR A 129 -15.43 3.34 5.15
C THR A 129 -16.87 3.03 4.70
N TYR A 130 -17.06 2.41 3.58
CA TYR A 130 -18.37 1.88 3.26
C TYR A 130 -18.63 0.57 4.03
N GLY A 131 -19.27 0.72 5.20
CA GLY A 131 -19.88 -0.41 5.91
C GLY A 131 -19.00 -1.20 6.87
N GLN A 132 -17.77 -0.76 7.15
CA GLN A 132 -16.88 -1.54 8.02
C GLN A 132 -16.37 -0.76 9.21
N ALA A 133 -16.67 -1.27 10.39
CA ALA A 133 -16.20 -0.74 11.67
C ALA A 133 -14.69 -1.03 11.91
N MET A 134 -13.85 -0.83 10.91
CA MET A 134 -12.43 -1.09 10.95
C MET A 134 -11.72 0.14 11.48
N GLY A 135 -11.47 0.21 12.74
CA GLY A 135 -10.91 1.41 13.35
C GLY A 135 -9.43 1.34 13.69
N VAL A 136 -8.80 0.18 13.62
CA VAL A 136 -7.48 -0.04 14.21
C VAL A 136 -6.51 -0.59 13.18
N GLY A 137 -5.42 0.14 12.94
CA GLY A 137 -4.26 -0.36 12.23
C GLY A 137 -3.49 -1.39 13.07
N GLY A 138 -2.59 -2.12 12.45
CA GLY A 138 -1.86 -3.20 13.10
C GLY A 138 -2.65 -4.49 13.27
N LYS A 139 -3.90 -4.53 12.79
CA LYS A 139 -4.78 -5.70 12.79
C LYS A 139 -5.15 -6.05 11.35
N LEU A 140 -5.17 -7.33 11.02
CA LEU A 140 -5.49 -7.79 9.68
C LEU A 140 -6.98 -8.10 9.59
N TYR A 141 -7.67 -7.43 8.67
CA TYR A 141 -9.08 -7.62 8.40
C TYR A 141 -9.30 -8.29 7.04
N ARG A 142 -10.49 -8.78 6.80
CA ARG A 142 -10.83 -9.54 5.59
C ARG A 142 -10.46 -8.82 4.30
N GLN A 143 -10.78 -7.53 4.17
CA GLN A 143 -10.49 -6.79 2.93
C GLN A 143 -9.01 -6.57 2.72
N GLY A 144 -8.27 -6.26 3.77
CA GLY A 144 -6.82 -6.16 3.70
C GLY A 144 -6.19 -7.47 3.29
N LEU A 145 -6.67 -8.60 3.81
CA LEU A 145 -6.19 -9.93 3.41
C LEU A 145 -6.51 -10.24 1.94
N ILE A 146 -7.70 -9.89 1.46
CA ILE A 146 -8.07 -10.05 0.05
C ILE A 146 -7.15 -9.19 -0.84
N LYS A 147 -6.98 -7.91 -0.53
CA LYS A 147 -6.08 -6.99 -1.24
C LYS A 147 -4.65 -7.51 -1.26
N MET A 148 -4.15 -7.93 -0.12
CA MET A 148 -2.81 -8.48 0.03
C MET A 148 -2.62 -9.72 -0.84
N ASN A 149 -3.53 -10.69 -0.77
CA ASN A 149 -3.44 -11.91 -1.57
C ASN A 149 -3.45 -11.63 -3.07
N GLU A 150 -4.30 -10.72 -3.52
CA GLU A 150 -4.36 -10.30 -4.93
C GLU A 150 -3.04 -9.66 -5.36
N PHE A 151 -2.52 -8.72 -4.58
CA PHE A 151 -1.27 -8.03 -4.89
C PHE A 151 -0.06 -8.96 -4.90
N VAL A 152 0.06 -9.83 -3.91
CA VAL A 152 1.12 -10.85 -3.85
C VAL A 152 1.07 -11.79 -5.06
N THR A 153 -0.14 -12.20 -5.47
CA THR A 153 -0.33 -13.03 -6.66
C THR A 153 0.13 -12.31 -7.93
N LEU A 154 -0.17 -11.01 -8.07
CA LEU A 154 0.32 -10.20 -9.19
C LEU A 154 1.84 -10.13 -9.21
N CYS A 155 2.47 -9.83 -8.07
CA CYS A 155 3.92 -9.76 -7.96
C CYS A 155 4.59 -11.11 -8.24
N ALA A 156 4.02 -12.21 -7.74
CA ALA A 156 4.53 -13.56 -7.98
C ALA A 156 4.47 -13.94 -9.46
N ARG A 157 3.35 -13.63 -10.15
CA ARG A 157 3.21 -13.85 -11.58
C ARG A 157 4.26 -13.12 -12.40
N ASP A 158 4.51 -11.87 -12.05
CA ASP A 158 5.43 -10.98 -12.77
C ASP A 158 6.87 -11.07 -12.23
N ARG A 159 7.13 -11.99 -11.29
CA ARG A 159 8.44 -12.25 -10.66
C ARG A 159 9.02 -10.98 -10.00
N ILE A 160 8.18 -10.15 -9.43
CA ILE A 160 8.61 -8.97 -8.68
C ILE A 160 8.99 -9.40 -7.27
N PRO A 161 10.21 -9.11 -6.79
CA PRO A 161 10.62 -9.38 -5.41
C PRO A 161 9.72 -8.67 -4.42
N MET A 162 9.47 -9.28 -3.27
CA MET A 162 8.55 -8.76 -2.27
C MET A 162 9.29 -8.27 -1.02
N LEU A 163 8.98 -7.06 -0.59
CA LEU A 163 9.36 -6.51 0.70
C LEU A 163 8.16 -6.53 1.64
N TRP A 164 8.33 -7.17 2.81
CA TRP A 164 7.34 -7.22 3.88
C TRP A 164 7.79 -6.34 5.04
N VAL A 165 7.03 -5.27 5.31
CA VAL A 165 7.25 -4.36 6.44
C VAL A 165 6.09 -4.54 7.40
N GLN A 166 6.24 -5.48 8.32
CA GLN A 166 5.16 -5.94 9.17
C GLN A 166 5.31 -5.45 10.61
N ASP A 167 4.26 -4.82 11.11
CA ASP A 167 4.07 -4.53 12.51
C ASP A 167 2.59 -4.74 12.86
N THR A 168 2.23 -5.97 13.19
CA THR A 168 0.84 -6.38 13.38
C THR A 168 0.67 -7.12 14.70
N THR A 169 -0.47 -6.89 15.34
CA THR A 169 -0.87 -7.57 16.58
C THR A 169 -1.61 -8.89 16.32
N GLY A 170 -2.08 -9.12 15.08
CA GLY A 170 -2.78 -10.33 14.71
C GLY A 170 -3.90 -10.13 13.69
N ILE A 171 -4.64 -11.20 13.47
CA ILE A 171 -5.77 -11.25 12.53
C ILE A 171 -7.06 -10.98 13.32
N ASP A 172 -8.02 -10.33 12.69
CA ASP A 172 -9.35 -10.16 13.26
C ASP A 172 -10.04 -11.51 13.44
N VAL A 173 -10.75 -11.67 14.55
CA VAL A 173 -11.45 -12.91 14.91
C VAL A 173 -12.91 -12.60 15.22
N GLY A 174 -13.80 -13.50 14.89
CA GLY A 174 -15.22 -13.39 15.16
C GLY A 174 -16.08 -13.82 13.97
N ASN A 175 -17.39 -13.88 14.19
CA ASN A 175 -18.33 -14.41 13.20
C ASN A 175 -18.25 -13.72 11.83
N ASP A 176 -17.93 -12.43 11.79
CA ASP A 176 -17.84 -11.66 10.54
C ASP A 176 -16.47 -11.82 9.85
N ALA A 177 -15.43 -12.10 10.62
CA ALA A 177 -14.08 -12.29 10.11
C ALA A 177 -13.87 -13.72 9.56
N GLU A 178 -14.64 -14.70 10.08
CA GLU A 178 -14.48 -16.13 9.76
C GLU A 178 -15.45 -16.62 8.65
N ARG A 179 -16.31 -15.75 8.14
CA ARG A 179 -17.24 -16.02 7.02
C ARG A 179 -16.69 -15.52 5.69
#